data_737564eb1368218790b73b7014ccbd18
#
_entry.id   737564eb1368218790b73b7014ccbd18
#
_cell.length_a   1.000
_cell.length_b   1.000
_cell.length_c   1.000
_cell.angle_alpha   90.00
_cell.angle_beta   90.00
_cell.angle_gamma   90.00
#
_symmetry.space_group_name_H-M   'P 1'
#
loop_
_entity.id
_entity.type
_entity.pdbx_description
1 polymer ?
#
loop_
_entity_poly.entity_id
_entity_poly.type
_entity_poly.pdbx_seq_one_letter_code
_entity_poly.pdbx_strand_id
1 'polypeptide(L)'
;MHKIFSLILFLFPIHLVFIKIKNFLYDNNIIDPIKIDTKIISIGNVSLGGAGKTPFTIALSNFLKEKRGFSVGVVTRGYGRRNSHHNFLFNNHSWQDCGDEVIVLTNNLSRSIPVYISSNKILGAKELSSLGCDIVIL
;
A
#
# COMPACT_ATOMS: atom_id res chain seq x y z
N MET A 1 -33.01 -1.56 -10.29
CA MET A 1 -31.81 -0.86 -10.79
C MET A 1 -31.91 0.68 -10.68
N HIS A 2 -33.02 1.33 -11.01
CA HIS A 2 -33.17 2.79 -10.96
C HIS A 2 -32.91 3.43 -9.57
N LYS A 3 -33.39 2.81 -8.49
CA LYS A 3 -33.20 3.36 -7.12
C LYS A 3 -31.74 3.45 -6.67
N ILE A 4 -30.90 2.47 -7.03
CA ILE A 4 -29.48 2.47 -6.69
C ILE A 4 -28.75 3.56 -7.48
N PHE A 5 -29.09 3.72 -8.76
CA PHE A 5 -28.49 4.75 -9.62
C PHE A 5 -28.83 6.17 -9.13
N SER A 6 -30.09 6.40 -8.72
CA SER A 6 -30.53 7.67 -8.15
C SER A 6 -29.81 7.99 -6.83
N LEU A 7 -29.58 6.98 -5.98
CA LEU A 7 -28.84 7.15 -4.73
C LEU A 7 -27.37 7.51 -4.97
N ILE A 8 -26.73 6.88 -5.95
CA ILE A 8 -25.35 7.19 -6.34
C ILE A 8 -25.25 8.62 -6.88
N LEU A 9 -26.18 9.05 -7.71
CA LEU A 9 -26.22 10.42 -8.25
C LEU A 9 -26.37 11.47 -7.13
N PHE A 10 -27.15 11.16 -6.10
CA PHE A 10 -27.35 12.06 -4.95
C PHE A 10 -26.14 12.11 -4.02
N LEU A 11 -25.42 10.99 -3.83
CA LEU A 11 -24.23 10.91 -2.98
C LEU A 11 -22.97 11.49 -3.65
N PHE A 12 -22.92 11.52 -4.98
CA PHE A 12 -21.77 12.00 -5.74
C PHE A 12 -21.38 13.45 -5.42
N PRO A 13 -22.31 14.45 -5.41
CA PRO A 13 -21.94 15.83 -5.05
C PRO A 13 -21.47 15.96 -3.61
N ILE A 14 -22.01 15.18 -2.68
CA ILE A 14 -21.58 15.16 -1.28
C ILE A 14 -20.11 14.68 -1.19
N HIS A 15 -19.77 13.64 -1.93
CA HIS A 15 -18.41 13.14 -2.00
C HIS A 15 -17.43 14.17 -2.57
N LEU A 16 -17.82 14.91 -3.62
CA LEU A 16 -17.00 15.99 -4.18
C LEU A 16 -16.77 17.14 -3.18
N VAL A 17 -17.79 17.50 -2.42
CA VAL A 17 -17.66 18.54 -1.37
C VAL A 17 -16.68 18.05 -0.30
N PHE A 18 -16.77 16.80 0.12
CA PHE A 18 -15.85 16.23 1.10
C PHE A 18 -14.38 16.22 0.60
N ILE A 19 -14.16 15.88 -0.67
CA ILE A 19 -12.83 15.93 -1.28
C ILE A 19 -12.32 17.38 -1.31
N LYS A 20 -13.14 18.36 -1.69
CA LYS A 20 -12.75 19.77 -1.72
C LYS A 20 -12.39 20.30 -0.33
N ILE A 21 -13.18 19.96 0.69
CA ILE A 21 -12.90 20.35 2.08
C ILE A 21 -11.58 19.73 2.53
N LYS A 22 -11.38 18.42 2.28
CA LYS A 22 -10.13 17.74 2.61
C LYS A 22 -8.93 18.41 1.94
N ASN A 23 -8.98 18.67 0.64
CA ASN A 23 -7.90 19.33 -0.08
C ASN A 23 -7.64 20.73 0.47
N PHE A 24 -8.69 21.52 0.72
CA PHE A 24 -8.57 22.85 1.34
C PHE A 24 -7.86 22.80 2.70
N LEU A 25 -8.14 21.80 3.53
CA LEU A 25 -7.49 21.63 4.84
C LEU A 25 -5.99 21.34 4.70
N TYR A 26 -5.59 20.55 3.71
CA TYR A 26 -4.17 20.29 3.41
C TYR A 26 -3.48 21.48 2.77
N ASP A 27 -4.12 22.14 1.79
CA ASP A 27 -3.55 23.28 1.06
C ASP A 27 -3.31 24.50 1.96
N ASN A 28 -4.13 24.66 3.00
CA ASN A 28 -3.99 25.73 3.99
C ASN A 28 -3.14 25.32 5.22
N ASN A 29 -2.48 24.17 5.19
CA ASN A 29 -1.68 23.64 6.31
C ASN A 29 -2.45 23.53 7.64
N ILE A 30 -3.77 23.33 7.58
CA ILE A 30 -4.61 23.05 8.76
C ILE A 30 -4.40 21.60 9.21
N ILE A 31 -4.12 20.72 8.25
CA ILE A 31 -3.75 19.33 8.50
C ILE A 31 -2.36 19.13 7.92
N ASP A 32 -1.40 18.80 8.76
CA ASP A 32 -0.04 18.50 8.32
C ASP A 32 0.03 17.12 7.65
N PRO A 33 0.65 17.02 6.47
CA PRO A 33 0.91 15.73 5.86
C PRO A 33 1.95 14.95 6.70
N ILE A 34 1.72 13.65 6.84
CA ILE A 34 2.70 12.79 7.52
C ILE A 34 3.94 12.67 6.63
N LYS A 35 5.05 13.20 7.10
CA LYS A 35 6.35 13.08 6.43
C LYS A 35 7.04 11.80 6.85
N ILE A 36 7.64 11.13 5.89
CA ILE A 36 8.47 9.93 6.08
C ILE A 36 9.76 10.17 5.29
N ASP A 37 10.90 9.92 5.91
CA ASP A 37 12.24 10.18 5.33
C ASP A 37 12.64 9.10 4.30
N THR A 38 11.71 8.64 3.52
CA THR A 38 11.88 7.60 2.51
C THR A 38 11.01 7.91 1.30
N LYS A 39 11.48 7.60 0.10
CA LYS A 39 10.70 7.77 -1.13
C LYS A 39 9.56 6.76 -1.17
N ILE A 40 8.35 7.23 -1.35
CA ILE A 40 7.14 6.40 -1.39
C ILE A 40 6.65 6.25 -2.82
N ILE A 41 6.48 5.01 -3.28
CA ILE A 41 5.81 4.68 -4.54
C ILE A 41 4.51 3.96 -4.23
N SER A 42 3.38 4.56 -4.58
CA SER A 42 2.07 3.93 -4.39
C SER A 42 1.56 3.33 -5.70
N ILE A 43 1.32 2.01 -5.69
CA ILE A 43 0.77 1.28 -6.83
C ILE A 43 -0.73 1.14 -6.64
N GLY A 44 -1.48 1.88 -7.46
CA GLY A 44 -2.93 1.86 -7.49
C GLY A 44 -3.49 1.39 -8.83
N ASN A 45 -4.79 1.23 -8.91
CA ASN A 45 -5.50 1.03 -10.18
C ASN A 45 -6.84 1.78 -10.17
N VAL A 46 -7.32 2.11 -11.35
CA VAL A 46 -8.59 2.80 -11.56
C VAL A 46 -9.74 1.80 -11.74
N SER A 47 -9.43 0.56 -12.17
CA SER A 47 -10.41 -0.49 -12.39
C SER A 47 -10.60 -1.40 -11.18
N LEU A 48 -11.79 -1.94 -10.98
CA LEU A 48 -12.06 -3.00 -10.01
C LEU A 48 -11.57 -4.33 -10.57
N GLY A 49 -10.80 -5.10 -9.77
CA GLY A 49 -10.33 -6.46 -10.13
C GLY A 49 -8.82 -6.60 -10.28
N GLY A 50 -8.40 -7.71 -10.86
CA GLY A 50 -7.00 -8.16 -11.00
C GLY A 50 -6.20 -7.36 -12.02
N ALA A 51 -5.94 -6.08 -11.76
CA ALA A 51 -5.22 -5.16 -12.66
C ALA A 51 -3.69 -5.35 -12.68
N GLY A 52 -3.17 -6.50 -12.25
CA GLY A 52 -1.73 -6.80 -12.31
C GLY A 52 -0.87 -6.05 -11.30
N LYS A 53 -1.42 -5.52 -10.20
CA LYS A 53 -0.63 -4.79 -9.18
C LYS A 53 0.49 -5.64 -8.59
N THR A 54 0.19 -6.84 -8.15
CA THR A 54 1.18 -7.73 -7.50
C THR A 54 2.34 -8.09 -8.43
N PRO A 55 2.13 -8.53 -9.69
CA PRO A 55 3.22 -8.73 -10.64
C PRO A 55 4.03 -7.46 -10.93
N PHE A 56 3.36 -6.32 -11.04
CA PHE A 56 4.04 -5.04 -11.25
C PHE A 56 4.89 -4.63 -10.03
N THR A 57 4.36 -4.82 -8.81
CA THR A 57 5.10 -4.60 -7.56
C THR A 57 6.38 -5.44 -7.52
N ILE A 58 6.28 -6.72 -7.86
CA ILE A 58 7.42 -7.64 -7.90
C ILE A 58 8.47 -7.17 -8.92
N ALA A 59 8.03 -6.90 -10.15
CA ALA A 59 8.93 -6.48 -11.23
C ALA A 59 9.65 -5.16 -10.88
N LEU A 60 8.90 -4.16 -10.39
CA LEU A 60 9.46 -2.86 -10.01
C LEU A 60 10.42 -2.97 -8.83
N SER A 61 10.06 -3.72 -7.79
CA SER A 61 10.90 -3.90 -6.60
C SER A 61 12.24 -4.55 -6.95
N ASN A 62 12.19 -5.66 -7.70
CA ASN A 62 13.40 -6.36 -8.14
C ASN A 62 14.25 -5.47 -9.07
N PHE A 63 13.63 -4.75 -9.99
CA PHE A 63 14.34 -3.81 -10.88
C PHE A 63 15.07 -2.72 -10.08
N LEU A 64 14.40 -2.07 -9.14
CA LEU A 64 14.98 -1.02 -8.32
C LEU A 64 16.12 -1.57 -7.45
N LYS A 65 15.96 -2.76 -6.90
CA LYS A 65 17.00 -3.41 -6.10
C LYS A 65 18.20 -3.85 -6.94
N GLU A 66 17.96 -4.63 -8.00
CA GLU A 66 19.03 -5.32 -8.74
C GLU A 66 19.72 -4.44 -9.77
N LYS A 67 18.97 -3.55 -10.43
CA LYS A 67 19.50 -2.69 -11.50
C LYS A 67 19.88 -1.30 -11.03
N ARG A 68 19.32 -0.81 -9.94
CA ARG A 68 19.56 0.54 -9.40
C ARG A 68 20.24 0.56 -8.05
N GLY A 69 20.35 -0.59 -7.36
CA GLY A 69 21.06 -0.73 -6.10
C GLY A 69 20.33 -0.12 -4.89
N PHE A 70 19.06 0.29 -5.03
CA PHE A 70 18.30 0.86 -3.93
C PHE A 70 17.94 -0.20 -2.88
N SER A 71 17.90 0.21 -1.61
CA SER A 71 17.26 -0.55 -0.55
C SER A 71 15.74 -0.37 -0.65
N VAL A 72 15.03 -1.43 -1.08
CA VAL A 72 13.59 -1.38 -1.35
C VAL A 72 12.84 -2.18 -0.30
N GLY A 73 11.72 -1.65 0.20
CA GLY A 73 10.76 -2.36 1.04
C GLY A 73 9.35 -2.35 0.44
N VAL A 74 8.56 -3.34 0.74
CA VAL A 74 7.17 -3.47 0.25
C VAL A 74 6.22 -3.53 1.43
N VAL A 75 5.15 -2.71 1.39
CA VAL A 75 4.03 -2.79 2.35
C VAL A 75 2.82 -3.37 1.65
N THR A 76 2.25 -4.40 2.23
CA THR A 76 0.98 -4.99 1.79
C THR A 76 -0.02 -5.08 2.93
N ARG A 77 -1.30 -5.13 2.59
CA ARG A 77 -2.37 -5.33 3.59
C ARG A 77 -2.45 -6.77 4.09
N GLY A 78 -1.91 -7.73 3.35
CA GLY A 78 -2.08 -9.16 3.65
C GLY A 78 -3.55 -9.55 3.53
N TYR A 79 -4.14 -9.37 2.35
CA TYR A 79 -5.53 -9.75 2.12
C TYR A 79 -5.73 -11.25 2.38
N GLY A 80 -6.83 -11.62 3.05
CA GLY A 80 -7.13 -13.02 3.39
C GLY A 80 -6.47 -13.55 4.68
N ARG A 81 -5.63 -12.76 5.38
CA ARG A 81 -5.03 -13.17 6.65
C ARG A 81 -6.06 -13.32 7.78
N ARG A 82 -5.80 -14.24 8.71
CA ARG A 82 -6.69 -14.56 9.83
C ARG A 82 -6.88 -13.37 10.79
N ASN A 83 -5.84 -12.60 11.06
CA ASN A 83 -5.88 -11.46 11.97
C ASN A 83 -5.38 -10.18 11.27
N SER A 84 -6.32 -9.31 10.88
CA SER A 84 -6.03 -8.06 10.18
C SER A 84 -5.39 -6.98 11.07
N HIS A 85 -5.44 -7.11 12.39
CA HIS A 85 -4.90 -6.12 13.33
C HIS A 85 -3.41 -6.32 13.64
N HIS A 86 -2.87 -7.51 13.42
CA HIS A 86 -1.43 -7.74 13.59
C HIS A 86 -0.65 -7.12 12.44
N ASN A 87 0.31 -6.27 12.79
CA ASN A 87 1.24 -5.66 11.84
C ASN A 87 2.63 -6.23 12.13
N PHE A 88 3.29 -6.77 11.11
CA PHE A 88 4.60 -7.41 11.30
C PHE A 88 5.42 -7.44 10.02
N LEU A 89 6.74 -7.54 10.18
CA LEU A 89 7.65 -7.87 9.11
C LEU A 89 7.51 -9.35 8.76
N PHE A 90 7.36 -9.68 7.47
CA PHE A 90 7.29 -11.07 7.05
C PHE A 90 8.58 -11.81 7.38
N ASN A 91 8.44 -12.92 8.09
CA ASN A 91 9.57 -13.77 8.47
C ASN A 91 9.10 -15.24 8.56
N ASN A 92 8.95 -15.91 7.43
CA ASN A 92 8.52 -17.31 7.30
C ASN A 92 7.17 -17.66 7.97
N HIS A 93 6.22 -16.74 7.94
CA HIS A 93 4.87 -16.99 8.44
C HIS A 93 4.05 -17.85 7.50
N SER A 94 3.04 -18.54 8.03
CA SER A 94 2.10 -19.31 7.22
C SER A 94 1.16 -18.42 6.41
N TRP A 95 0.57 -18.97 5.34
CA TRP A 95 -0.39 -18.23 4.52
C TRP A 95 -1.64 -17.80 5.31
N GLN A 96 -2.03 -18.57 6.35
CA GLN A 96 -3.14 -18.23 7.23
C GLN A 96 -2.88 -16.95 8.03
N ASP A 97 -1.63 -16.68 8.35
CA ASP A 97 -1.24 -15.52 9.16
C ASP A 97 -1.01 -14.27 8.33
N CYS A 98 -0.56 -14.42 7.09
CA CYS A 98 -0.16 -13.29 6.25
C CYS A 98 -1.01 -13.08 4.99
N GLY A 99 -1.78 -14.09 4.55
CA GLY A 99 -2.55 -14.07 3.31
C GLY A 99 -1.77 -14.58 2.10
N ASP A 100 -2.49 -15.06 1.10
CA ASP A 100 -1.93 -15.65 -0.13
C ASP A 100 -1.12 -14.65 -0.97
N GLU A 101 -1.56 -13.40 -1.06
CA GLU A 101 -0.83 -12.34 -1.77
C GLU A 101 0.60 -12.16 -1.23
N VAL A 102 0.77 -12.23 0.09
CA VAL A 102 2.10 -12.07 0.72
C VAL A 102 3.03 -13.20 0.33
N ILE A 103 2.52 -14.43 0.28
CA ILE A 103 3.32 -15.59 -0.15
C ILE A 103 3.76 -15.44 -1.62
N VAL A 104 2.86 -14.95 -2.48
CA VAL A 104 3.23 -14.68 -3.89
C VAL A 104 4.30 -13.60 -3.97
N LEU A 105 4.18 -12.51 -3.20
CA LEU A 105 5.17 -11.44 -3.13
C LEU A 105 6.53 -11.99 -2.67
N THR A 106 6.57 -12.65 -1.53
CA THR A 106 7.82 -13.10 -0.89
C THR A 106 8.55 -14.19 -1.66
N ASN A 107 7.82 -15.05 -2.38
CA ASN A 107 8.41 -16.08 -3.24
C ASN A 107 9.04 -15.52 -4.53
N ASN A 108 8.62 -14.33 -4.97
CA ASN A 108 9.06 -13.73 -6.22
C ASN A 108 9.90 -12.46 -6.04
N LEU A 109 9.99 -11.93 -4.84
CA LEU A 109 10.89 -10.82 -4.50
C LEU A 109 12.30 -11.34 -4.19
N SER A 110 13.32 -10.56 -4.51
CA SER A 110 14.68 -10.81 -4.03
C SER A 110 14.68 -10.90 -2.50
N ARG A 111 15.38 -11.90 -1.94
CA ARG A 111 15.38 -12.23 -0.50
C ARG A 111 15.75 -11.07 0.44
N SER A 112 16.44 -10.07 -0.10
CA SER A 112 16.84 -8.87 0.65
C SER A 112 15.78 -7.76 0.67
N ILE A 113 14.62 -7.96 0.04
CA ILE A 113 13.52 -6.99 0.04
C ILE A 113 12.57 -7.32 1.19
N PRO A 114 12.55 -6.53 2.27
CA PRO A 114 11.63 -6.75 3.38
C PRO A 114 10.18 -6.47 2.95
N VAL A 115 9.27 -7.34 3.38
CA VAL A 115 7.82 -7.18 3.19
C VAL A 115 7.17 -6.95 4.54
N TYR A 116 6.56 -5.79 4.71
CA TYR A 116 5.82 -5.44 5.93
C TYR A 116 4.32 -5.56 5.70
N ILE A 117 3.67 -6.28 6.59
CA ILE A 117 2.23 -6.57 6.48
C ILE A 117 1.49 -5.66 7.44
N SER A 118 0.70 -4.73 6.91
CA SER A 118 -0.06 -3.78 7.71
C SER A 118 -1.31 -3.28 6.98
N SER A 119 -2.43 -3.18 7.70
CA SER A 119 -3.60 -2.45 7.24
C SER A 119 -3.36 -0.94 7.23
N ASN A 120 -2.48 -0.45 8.10
CA ASN A 120 -2.03 0.94 8.14
C ASN A 120 -0.75 1.10 7.31
N LYS A 121 -0.90 1.61 6.09
CA LYS A 121 0.23 1.82 5.16
C LYS A 121 1.27 2.81 5.70
N ILE A 122 0.85 3.81 6.46
CA ILE A 122 1.75 4.82 7.05
C ILE A 122 2.67 4.14 8.08
N LEU A 123 2.10 3.29 8.93
CA LEU A 123 2.88 2.53 9.90
C LEU A 123 3.89 1.65 9.18
N GLY A 124 3.46 0.87 8.19
CA GLY A 124 4.36 0.02 7.42
C GLY A 124 5.49 0.79 6.72
N ALA A 125 5.18 1.96 6.17
CA ALA A 125 6.18 2.80 5.54
C ALA A 125 7.20 3.38 6.54
N LYS A 126 6.76 3.77 7.74
CA LYS A 126 7.66 4.23 8.82
C LYS A 126 8.59 3.11 9.28
N GLU A 127 8.04 1.90 9.49
CA GLU A 127 8.84 0.74 9.90
C GLU A 127 9.90 0.38 8.85
N LEU A 128 9.56 0.34 7.58
CA LEU A 128 10.53 0.08 6.51
C LEU A 128 11.54 1.22 6.34
N SER A 129 11.14 2.46 6.57
CA SER A 129 12.06 3.60 6.62
C SER A 129 13.09 3.44 7.75
N SER A 130 12.65 3.04 8.94
CA SER A 130 13.55 2.80 10.09
C SER A 130 14.52 1.62 9.87
N LEU A 131 14.15 0.67 9.00
CA LEU A 131 15.04 -0.42 8.54
C LEU A 131 16.03 0.01 7.46
N GLY A 132 16.06 1.30 7.09
CA GLY A 132 17.00 1.85 6.11
C GLY A 132 16.60 1.61 4.66
N CYS A 133 15.31 1.45 4.36
CA CYS A 133 14.85 1.40 2.98
C CYS A 133 14.87 2.80 2.35
N ASP A 134 15.53 2.92 1.18
CA ASP A 134 15.55 4.15 0.38
C ASP A 134 14.21 4.41 -0.31
N ILE A 135 13.52 3.32 -0.66
CA ILE A 135 12.24 3.34 -1.38
C ILE A 135 11.27 2.35 -0.74
N VAL A 136 10.06 2.81 -0.45
CA VAL A 136 8.97 1.96 0.02
C VAL A 136 7.84 1.93 -1.01
N ILE A 137 7.42 0.73 -1.40
CA ILE A 137 6.31 0.48 -2.34
C ILE A 137 5.06 0.09 -1.54
N LEU A 138 3.90 0.76 -1.84
CA LEU A 138 2.62 0.61 -1.13
C LEU A 138 1.54 0.00 -2.03
#